data_fae29291aecdbb00dd883a1d494bdfa5
#
_entry.id   fae29291aecdbb00dd883a1d494bdfa5
#
_cell.length_a   1.000
_cell.length_b   1.000
_cell.length_c   1.000
_cell.angle_alpha   90.00
_cell.angle_beta   90.00
_cell.angle_gamma   90.00
#
_symmetry.space_group_name_H-M   'P 1'
#
loop_
_entity.id
_entity.type
_entity.pdbx_description
1 polymer ?
#
loop_
_entity_poly.entity_id
_entity_poly.type
_entity_poly.pdbx_seq_one_letter_code
_entity_poly.pdbx_strand_id
1 'polypeptide(L)'
;TGKVIRIRTGLDTSDKFPQISDEELLTKVQQQTFRYFWEGAEPTSGMARERTSSGATVTTGGTGFGVMAMAVAAERGFVTRSEACQRVQRIVTFLAERATSYHGAFSHWIDGQTGQTLPFSADDNGADLVETGLLFQGLLTARAYFDGADAAESKLRADITALWEAVEWDFFTKEGTEKVLYWHWSPDKGWAMNMPIQGWNEALIVYVLAASSPTHPIGREVYAEGWARGGAMRNGKSFYDTVLPLGEDYGGPLFWAHYSFLGLNPRGLSDAYADYWEEVCNHTRINYAYCVDNPKGYAGYGADCWGLTASDIPDGYTASSPTNDRGVIAPTAALSSMPYTPDESMAALRFFYY
;
A
#
# COMPACT_ATOMS: atom_id res chain seq x y z
N THR A 1 23.36 -45.94 25.05
CA THR A 1 22.35 -45.21 25.84
C THR A 1 22.73 -43.75 25.83
N GLY A 2 22.12 -42.96 24.88
CA GLY A 2 22.34 -41.52 24.77
C GLY A 2 21.68 -40.79 25.95
N LYS A 3 22.42 -39.85 26.54
CA LYS A 3 21.93 -38.98 27.61
C LYS A 3 21.04 -37.92 26.99
N VAL A 4 19.73 -37.93 27.28
CA VAL A 4 18.82 -36.88 26.86
C VAL A 4 18.99 -35.69 27.79
N ILE A 5 19.46 -34.57 27.24
CA ILE A 5 19.56 -33.28 27.93
C ILE A 5 18.32 -32.51 27.57
N ARG A 6 17.47 -32.19 28.56
CA ARG A 6 16.32 -31.26 28.39
C ARG A 6 16.79 -29.89 28.79
N ILE A 7 16.82 -28.96 27.86
CA ILE A 7 17.07 -27.54 28.09
C ILE A 7 15.71 -26.82 28.10
N ARG A 8 15.44 -26.04 29.13
CA ARG A 8 14.32 -25.11 29.18
C ARG A 8 14.91 -23.72 29.11
N THR A 9 14.71 -23.03 28.01
CA THR A 9 15.03 -21.59 27.89
C THR A 9 13.89 -20.80 28.50
N GLY A 10 14.19 -19.85 29.39
CA GLY A 10 13.24 -18.82 29.81
C GLY A 10 13.13 -17.75 28.73
N LEU A 11 12.05 -16.97 28.76
CA LEU A 11 11.97 -15.76 27.95
C LEU A 11 13.03 -14.79 28.45
N ASP A 12 13.85 -14.26 27.55
CA ASP A 12 14.73 -13.13 27.82
C ASP A 12 13.84 -11.88 27.81
N THR A 13 13.66 -11.28 28.98
CA THR A 13 12.86 -10.07 29.17
C THR A 13 13.73 -8.82 29.28
N SER A 14 15.03 -8.93 29.02
CA SER A 14 15.92 -7.79 29.00
C SER A 14 15.74 -6.97 27.73
N ASP A 15 15.77 -5.64 27.88
CA ASP A 15 15.80 -4.73 26.73
C ASP A 15 17.04 -4.99 25.88
N LYS A 16 16.84 -5.19 24.58
CA LYS A 16 17.93 -5.46 23.62
C LYS A 16 18.61 -4.18 23.15
N PHE A 17 17.95 -3.05 23.31
CA PHE A 17 18.44 -1.73 22.93
C PHE A 17 18.24 -0.73 24.08
N PRO A 18 19.06 0.35 24.12
CA PRO A 18 18.88 1.41 25.10
C PRO A 18 17.49 2.04 25.01
N GLN A 19 16.91 2.36 26.17
CA GLN A 19 15.66 3.12 26.25
C GLN A 19 15.84 4.51 25.63
N ILE A 20 14.97 4.87 24.71
CA ILE A 20 14.93 6.18 24.04
C ILE A 20 13.50 6.74 24.11
N SER A 21 13.35 8.03 23.86
CA SER A 21 12.02 8.65 23.81
C SER A 21 11.20 8.15 22.62
N ASP A 22 9.89 8.29 22.69
CA ASP A 22 8.98 7.92 21.60
C ASP A 22 9.29 8.69 20.31
N GLU A 23 9.62 9.96 20.39
CA GLU A 23 10.03 10.81 19.28
C GLU A 23 11.30 10.28 18.60
N GLU A 24 12.31 9.90 19.40
CA GLU A 24 13.54 9.30 18.87
C GLU A 24 13.28 7.94 18.25
N LEU A 25 12.39 7.12 18.85
CA LEU A 25 12.03 5.82 18.32
C LEU A 25 11.27 5.93 16.99
N LEU A 26 10.28 6.81 16.91
CA LEU A 26 9.55 7.10 15.68
C LEU A 26 10.49 7.61 14.58
N THR A 27 11.39 8.54 14.93
CA THR A 27 12.39 9.06 13.98
C THR A 27 13.30 7.95 13.47
N LYS A 28 13.80 7.08 14.35
CA LYS A 28 14.65 5.93 14.00
C LYS A 28 13.93 4.98 13.04
N VAL A 29 12.68 4.63 13.32
CA VAL A 29 11.89 3.73 12.47
C VAL A 29 11.64 4.34 11.10
N GLN A 30 11.28 5.63 11.03
CA GLN A 30 11.09 6.33 9.76
C GLN A 30 12.37 6.34 8.93
N GLN A 31 13.53 6.64 9.54
CA GLN A 31 14.82 6.62 8.85
C GLN A 31 15.16 5.22 8.32
N GLN A 32 14.98 4.17 9.14
CA GLN A 32 15.29 2.81 8.72
C GLN A 32 14.34 2.30 7.62
N THR A 33 13.04 2.63 7.71
CA THR A 33 12.07 2.31 6.68
C THR A 33 12.39 3.04 5.37
N PHE A 34 12.75 4.32 5.44
CA PHE A 34 13.14 5.11 4.28
C PHE A 34 14.34 4.53 3.53
N ARG A 35 15.30 3.92 4.23
CA ARG A 35 16.48 3.28 3.61
C ARG A 35 16.10 2.19 2.61
N TYR A 36 14.98 1.48 2.81
CA TYR A 36 14.49 0.52 1.83
C TYR A 36 14.25 1.17 0.46
N PHE A 37 13.63 2.33 0.45
CA PHE A 37 13.31 3.08 -0.78
C PHE A 37 14.49 3.91 -1.30
N TRP A 38 15.44 4.28 -0.45
CA TRP A 38 16.54 5.17 -0.81
C TRP A 38 17.82 4.41 -1.20
N GLU A 39 18.29 3.56 -0.30
CA GLU A 39 19.50 2.75 -0.48
C GLU A 39 19.19 1.42 -1.18
N GLY A 40 18.05 0.83 -0.88
CA GLY A 40 17.58 -0.45 -1.42
C GLY A 40 16.93 -0.37 -2.80
N ALA A 41 16.69 0.83 -3.34
CA ALA A 41 16.13 1.00 -4.68
C ALA A 41 16.99 0.36 -5.78
N GLU A 42 16.37 0.02 -6.91
CA GLU A 42 17.10 -0.43 -8.09
C GLU A 42 17.90 0.77 -8.66
N PRO A 43 19.24 0.63 -8.88
CA PRO A 43 20.09 1.79 -9.17
C PRO A 43 19.81 2.49 -10.50
N THR A 44 19.35 1.79 -11.53
CA THR A 44 19.10 2.34 -12.87
C THR A 44 17.81 3.16 -12.87
N SER A 45 16.72 2.56 -12.44
CA SER A 45 15.38 3.18 -12.42
C SER A 45 15.15 4.09 -11.22
N GLY A 46 15.76 3.79 -10.08
CA GLY A 46 15.45 4.40 -8.79
C GLY A 46 14.15 3.89 -8.16
N MET A 47 13.47 2.93 -8.79
CA MET A 47 12.22 2.34 -8.32
C MET A 47 12.44 1.39 -7.14
N ALA A 48 11.40 1.17 -6.37
CA ALA A 48 11.41 0.24 -5.24
C ALA A 48 11.50 -1.21 -5.73
N ARG A 49 12.44 -1.98 -5.19
CA ARG A 49 12.48 -3.43 -5.40
C ARG A 49 11.22 -4.09 -4.82
N GLU A 50 10.84 -5.22 -5.39
CA GLU A 50 9.72 -6.02 -4.87
C GLU A 50 10.05 -6.51 -3.44
N ARG A 51 11.28 -6.96 -3.22
CA ARG A 51 11.86 -7.27 -1.90
C ARG A 51 13.38 -7.09 -1.94
N THR A 52 14.04 -7.16 -0.81
CA THR A 52 15.50 -6.93 -0.72
C THR A 52 16.34 -7.88 -1.58
N SER A 53 15.83 -9.07 -1.88
CA SER A 53 16.52 -10.12 -2.67
C SER A 53 16.06 -10.22 -4.12
N SER A 54 15.13 -9.38 -4.60
CA SER A 54 14.51 -9.53 -5.93
C SER A 54 15.38 -9.06 -7.11
N GLY A 55 16.63 -8.65 -6.86
CA GLY A 55 17.56 -8.25 -7.93
C GLY A 55 17.08 -7.01 -8.68
N ALA A 56 16.82 -7.15 -9.98
CA ALA A 56 16.32 -6.07 -10.82
C ALA A 56 14.79 -5.93 -10.83
N THR A 57 14.04 -6.85 -10.21
CA THR A 57 12.58 -6.77 -10.16
C THR A 57 12.14 -5.63 -9.26
N VAL A 58 11.44 -4.67 -9.83
CA VAL A 58 10.83 -3.54 -9.12
C VAL A 58 9.32 -3.63 -9.19
N THR A 59 8.63 -3.03 -8.20
CA THR A 59 7.18 -3.02 -8.10
C THR A 59 6.62 -1.62 -8.35
N THR A 60 5.54 -1.56 -9.10
CA THR A 60 4.90 -0.32 -9.53
C THR A 60 4.26 0.41 -8.35
N GLY A 61 3.36 -0.23 -7.61
CA GLY A 61 2.69 0.40 -6.46
C GLY A 61 3.63 0.68 -5.29
N GLY A 62 4.55 -0.24 -4.98
CA GLY A 62 5.57 0.00 -3.95
C GLY A 62 6.48 1.18 -4.28
N THR A 63 6.72 1.46 -5.56
CA THR A 63 7.43 2.67 -6.00
C THR A 63 6.61 3.93 -5.67
N GLY A 64 5.28 3.90 -5.83
CA GLY A 64 4.41 5.00 -5.41
C GLY A 64 4.55 5.33 -3.92
N PHE A 65 4.58 4.31 -3.07
CA PHE A 65 4.83 4.48 -1.64
C PHE A 65 6.22 5.04 -1.36
N GLY A 66 7.24 4.58 -2.08
CA GLY A 66 8.60 5.11 -2.01
C GLY A 66 8.68 6.60 -2.38
N VAL A 67 7.95 7.03 -3.39
CA VAL A 67 7.88 8.45 -3.81
C VAL A 67 7.28 9.32 -2.70
N MET A 68 6.22 8.85 -2.00
CA MET A 68 5.70 9.56 -0.83
C MET A 68 6.71 9.60 0.32
N ALA A 69 7.42 8.50 0.55
CA ALA A 69 8.47 8.45 1.57
C ALA A 69 9.61 9.42 1.27
N MET A 70 9.90 9.71 -0.01
CA MET A 70 10.90 10.72 -0.40
C MET A 70 10.47 12.15 -0.04
N ALA A 71 9.19 12.49 -0.20
CA ALA A 71 8.64 13.77 0.25
C ALA A 71 8.75 13.91 1.78
N VAL A 72 8.37 12.88 2.53
CA VAL A 72 8.52 12.84 3.99
C VAL A 72 9.98 12.96 4.41
N ALA A 73 10.90 12.27 3.73
CA ALA A 73 12.32 12.30 4.05
C ALA A 73 12.95 13.68 3.80
N ALA A 74 12.53 14.37 2.74
CA ALA A 74 12.95 15.74 2.47
C ALA A 74 12.44 16.72 3.54
N GLU A 75 11.16 16.58 3.96
CA GLU A 75 10.56 17.40 5.01
C GLU A 75 11.20 17.17 6.38
N ARG A 76 11.55 15.91 6.68
CA ARG A 76 12.22 15.53 7.92
C ARG A 76 13.74 15.77 7.89
N GLY A 77 14.31 16.21 6.78
CA GLY A 77 15.74 16.47 6.63
C GLY A 77 16.62 15.20 6.59
N PHE A 78 16.06 14.03 6.24
CA PHE A 78 16.84 12.81 6.03
C PHE A 78 17.64 12.87 4.72
N VAL A 79 17.10 13.54 3.74
CA VAL A 79 17.75 13.94 2.48
C VAL A 79 17.39 15.39 2.17
N THR A 80 18.12 16.05 1.28
CA THR A 80 17.76 17.38 0.82
C THR A 80 16.56 17.33 -0.14
N ARG A 81 15.78 18.40 -0.22
CA ARG A 81 14.68 18.54 -1.18
C ARG A 81 15.15 18.32 -2.62
N SER A 82 16.35 18.83 -2.96
CA SER A 82 16.94 18.65 -4.28
C SER A 82 17.29 17.20 -4.59
N GLU A 83 17.85 16.45 -3.64
CA GLU A 83 18.15 15.02 -3.82
C GLU A 83 16.88 14.20 -3.99
N ALA A 84 15.85 14.47 -3.19
CA ALA A 84 14.55 13.83 -3.31
C ALA A 84 13.90 14.12 -4.69
N CYS A 85 13.89 15.40 -5.13
CA CYS A 85 13.40 15.79 -6.44
C CYS A 85 14.13 15.06 -7.58
N GLN A 86 15.47 15.00 -7.53
CA GLN A 86 16.28 14.28 -8.52
C GLN A 86 15.98 12.78 -8.56
N ARG A 87 15.74 12.15 -7.40
CA ARG A 87 15.38 10.74 -7.34
C ARG A 87 14.00 10.49 -7.95
N VAL A 88 13.01 11.31 -7.63
CA VAL A 88 11.66 11.19 -8.22
C VAL A 88 11.72 11.46 -9.74
N GLN A 89 12.50 12.46 -10.17
CA GLN A 89 12.70 12.73 -11.61
C GLN A 89 13.32 11.53 -12.34
N ARG A 90 14.27 10.82 -11.72
CA ARG A 90 14.85 9.59 -12.31
C ARG A 90 13.78 8.52 -12.50
N ILE A 91 12.94 8.29 -11.50
CA ILE A 91 11.82 7.32 -11.58
C ILE A 91 10.87 7.72 -12.70
N VAL A 92 10.45 8.98 -12.76
CA VAL A 92 9.52 9.49 -13.76
C VAL A 92 10.10 9.37 -15.17
N THR A 93 11.39 9.72 -15.34
CA THR A 93 12.09 9.58 -16.63
C THR A 93 12.17 8.11 -17.07
N PHE A 94 12.47 7.19 -16.14
CA PHE A 94 12.50 5.77 -16.45
C PHE A 94 11.12 5.24 -16.87
N LEU A 95 10.06 5.64 -16.16
CA LEU A 95 8.69 5.28 -16.52
C LEU A 95 8.28 5.82 -17.89
N ALA A 96 8.65 7.06 -18.21
CA ALA A 96 8.30 7.71 -19.48
C ALA A 96 9.06 7.17 -20.68
N GLU A 97 10.36 6.82 -20.51
CA GLU A 97 11.25 6.53 -21.64
C GLU A 97 11.56 5.04 -21.81
N ARG A 98 11.41 4.22 -20.77
CA ARG A 98 11.83 2.82 -20.79
C ARG A 98 10.76 1.82 -20.41
N ALA A 99 9.93 2.15 -19.41
CA ALA A 99 8.94 1.20 -18.93
C ALA A 99 7.85 0.96 -19.98
N THR A 100 7.53 -0.32 -20.18
CA THR A 100 6.39 -0.68 -21.04
C THR A 100 5.10 -0.31 -20.33
N SER A 101 4.23 0.42 -21.01
CA SER A 101 2.88 0.72 -20.53
C SER A 101 1.83 0.18 -21.50
N TYR A 102 0.65 -0.06 -20.99
CA TYR A 102 -0.50 -0.62 -21.71
C TYR A 102 -1.71 0.26 -21.42
N HIS A 103 -2.16 1.02 -22.39
CA HIS A 103 -3.19 2.05 -22.18
C HIS A 103 -2.84 3.02 -21.06
N GLY A 104 -1.53 3.38 -20.98
CA GLY A 104 -0.98 4.24 -19.97
C GLY A 104 -0.77 3.61 -18.58
N ALA A 105 -1.29 2.40 -18.33
CA ALA A 105 -1.06 1.67 -17.09
C ALA A 105 0.20 0.81 -17.17
N PHE A 106 0.85 0.60 -16.02
CA PHE A 106 2.06 -0.21 -15.90
C PHE A 106 1.74 -1.59 -15.36
N SER A 107 2.67 -2.52 -15.56
CA SER A 107 2.57 -3.89 -15.02
C SER A 107 2.89 -3.92 -13.52
N HIS A 108 2.44 -4.98 -12.84
CA HIS A 108 2.73 -5.21 -11.42
C HIS A 108 4.24 -5.17 -11.14
N TRP A 109 5.01 -5.98 -11.90
CA TRP A 109 6.45 -6.03 -11.85
C TRP A 109 7.09 -5.57 -13.15
N ILE A 110 8.19 -4.83 -12.99
CA ILE A 110 9.00 -4.30 -14.09
C ILE A 110 10.45 -4.70 -13.85
N ASP A 111 11.18 -5.03 -14.91
CA ASP A 111 12.63 -5.09 -14.86
C ASP A 111 13.18 -3.66 -14.74
N GLY A 112 13.73 -3.31 -13.59
CA GLY A 112 14.18 -1.96 -13.28
C GLY A 112 15.40 -1.48 -14.09
N GLN A 113 16.04 -2.35 -14.87
CA GLN A 113 17.15 -2.01 -15.77
C GLN A 113 16.68 -1.76 -17.19
N THR A 114 15.77 -2.58 -17.68
CA THR A 114 15.33 -2.56 -19.08
C THR A 114 13.97 -1.87 -19.28
N GLY A 115 13.11 -1.83 -18.28
CA GLY A 115 11.73 -1.34 -18.37
C GLY A 115 10.73 -2.37 -18.88
N GLN A 116 11.16 -3.62 -19.12
CA GLN A 116 10.26 -4.66 -19.60
C GLN A 116 9.34 -5.17 -18.49
N THR A 117 8.13 -5.51 -18.87
CA THR A 117 7.19 -6.21 -17.98
C THR A 117 7.76 -7.56 -17.57
N LEU A 118 7.72 -7.83 -16.28
CA LEU A 118 7.95 -9.16 -15.71
C LEU A 118 6.59 -9.73 -15.32
N PRO A 119 6.11 -10.82 -15.97
CA PRO A 119 4.80 -11.38 -15.70
C PRO A 119 4.65 -11.81 -14.23
N PHE A 120 3.59 -11.36 -13.58
CA PHE A 120 3.21 -11.86 -12.26
C PHE A 120 2.62 -13.27 -12.36
N SER A 121 1.85 -13.50 -13.43
CA SER A 121 1.34 -14.83 -13.83
C SER A 121 1.21 -14.91 -15.36
N ALA A 122 0.78 -16.06 -15.85
CA ALA A 122 0.57 -16.25 -17.29
C ALA A 122 -0.53 -15.35 -17.88
N ASP A 123 -1.49 -14.92 -17.08
CA ASP A 123 -2.60 -14.07 -17.51
C ASP A 123 -2.46 -12.62 -16.97
N ASP A 124 -1.52 -12.40 -16.05
CA ASP A 124 -1.11 -11.10 -15.53
C ASP A 124 0.31 -10.77 -16.03
N ASN A 125 0.38 -10.41 -17.32
CA ASN A 125 1.60 -10.12 -18.05
C ASN A 125 1.53 -8.78 -18.80
N GLY A 126 0.66 -7.90 -18.37
CA GLY A 126 0.41 -6.60 -18.98
C GLY A 126 0.09 -5.54 -17.95
N ALA A 127 -1.00 -4.77 -18.17
CA ALA A 127 -1.42 -3.73 -17.27
C ALA A 127 -1.93 -4.27 -15.92
N ASP A 128 -1.52 -3.61 -14.83
CA ASP A 128 -2.14 -3.69 -13.50
C ASP A 128 -2.63 -2.30 -13.11
N LEU A 129 -3.95 -2.10 -13.11
CA LEU A 129 -4.55 -0.80 -12.86
C LEU A 129 -4.44 -0.38 -11.38
N VAL A 130 -4.44 -1.34 -10.46
CA VAL A 130 -4.35 -1.05 -9.02
C VAL A 130 -2.94 -0.63 -8.66
N GLU A 131 -1.93 -1.36 -9.10
CA GLU A 131 -0.53 -0.97 -8.94
C GLU A 131 -0.25 0.40 -9.58
N THR A 132 -0.82 0.64 -10.76
CA THR A 132 -0.75 1.94 -11.44
C THR A 132 -1.42 3.04 -10.60
N GLY A 133 -2.58 2.78 -10.01
CA GLY A 133 -3.25 3.73 -9.11
C GLY A 133 -2.42 4.05 -7.88
N LEU A 134 -1.80 3.05 -7.25
CA LEU A 134 -0.90 3.25 -6.12
C LEU A 134 0.37 4.03 -6.52
N LEU A 135 0.90 3.81 -7.73
CA LEU A 135 2.00 4.62 -8.27
C LEU A 135 1.60 6.08 -8.43
N PHE A 136 0.45 6.34 -9.07
CA PHE A 136 0.00 7.72 -9.32
C PHE A 136 -0.42 8.46 -8.06
N GLN A 137 -0.93 7.78 -7.05
CA GLN A 137 -1.12 8.36 -5.71
C GLN A 137 0.20 8.97 -5.19
N GLY A 138 1.32 8.27 -5.35
CA GLY A 138 2.65 8.76 -4.98
C GLY A 138 3.13 9.89 -5.88
N LEU A 139 3.04 9.72 -7.19
CA LEU A 139 3.50 10.73 -8.17
C LEU A 139 2.72 12.04 -8.05
N LEU A 140 1.41 12.01 -7.87
CA LEU A 140 0.60 13.21 -7.70
C LEU A 140 0.86 13.89 -6.35
N THR A 141 1.16 13.13 -5.30
CA THR A 141 1.65 13.67 -4.02
C THR A 141 2.97 14.40 -4.22
N ALA A 142 3.93 13.80 -4.94
CA ALA A 142 5.20 14.45 -5.26
C ALA A 142 5.01 15.71 -6.13
N ARG A 143 4.11 15.66 -7.11
CA ARG A 143 3.76 16.84 -7.94
C ARG A 143 3.24 18.00 -7.09
N ALA A 144 2.46 17.71 -6.06
CA ALA A 144 1.95 18.72 -5.14
C ALA A 144 3.03 19.21 -4.16
N TYR A 145 3.92 18.32 -3.70
CA TYR A 145 4.99 18.66 -2.76
C TYR A 145 6.10 19.50 -3.42
N PHE A 146 6.58 19.11 -4.60
CA PHE A 146 7.62 19.83 -5.35
C PHE A 146 7.00 20.98 -6.13
N ASP A 147 6.61 22.06 -5.45
CA ASP A 147 5.86 23.20 -5.97
C ASP A 147 6.73 24.42 -6.30
N GLY A 148 8.06 24.30 -6.16
CA GLY A 148 9.02 25.37 -6.45
C GLY A 148 8.99 25.85 -7.90
N ALA A 149 9.38 27.12 -8.11
CA ALA A 149 9.39 27.75 -9.43
C ALA A 149 10.67 27.46 -10.24
N ASP A 150 11.62 26.72 -9.66
CA ASP A 150 12.86 26.38 -10.37
C ASP A 150 12.61 25.38 -11.51
N ALA A 151 13.58 25.26 -12.41
CA ALA A 151 13.46 24.45 -13.62
C ALA A 151 13.32 22.96 -13.32
N ALA A 152 13.96 22.43 -12.24
CA ALA A 152 13.94 21.01 -11.92
C ALA A 152 12.56 20.59 -11.40
N GLU A 153 12.01 21.30 -10.43
CA GLU A 153 10.68 21.00 -9.90
C GLU A 153 9.57 21.28 -10.92
N SER A 154 9.73 22.33 -11.75
CA SER A 154 8.79 22.61 -12.85
C SER A 154 8.76 21.49 -13.89
N LYS A 155 9.95 20.96 -14.26
CA LYS A 155 10.07 19.83 -15.17
C LYS A 155 9.42 18.58 -14.57
N LEU A 156 9.72 18.28 -13.30
CA LEU A 156 9.15 17.12 -12.59
C LEU A 156 7.62 17.15 -12.63
N ARG A 157 7.01 18.30 -12.32
CA ARG A 157 5.54 18.45 -12.36
C ARG A 157 4.97 18.24 -13.77
N ALA A 158 5.64 18.76 -14.78
CA ALA A 158 5.21 18.59 -16.17
C ALA A 158 5.28 17.12 -16.61
N ASP A 159 6.37 16.43 -16.30
CA ASP A 159 6.56 15.03 -16.66
C ASP A 159 5.56 14.12 -15.93
N ILE A 160 5.31 14.34 -14.63
CA ILE A 160 4.27 13.60 -13.89
C ILE A 160 2.89 13.87 -14.50
N THR A 161 2.60 15.10 -14.87
CA THR A 161 1.31 15.45 -15.49
C THR A 161 1.14 14.72 -16.82
N ALA A 162 2.18 14.67 -17.65
CA ALA A 162 2.12 13.94 -18.93
C ALA A 162 1.86 12.44 -18.75
N LEU A 163 2.52 11.79 -17.78
CA LEU A 163 2.25 10.39 -17.45
C LEU A 163 0.83 10.19 -16.91
N TRP A 164 0.36 11.09 -16.05
CA TRP A 164 -0.99 11.05 -15.48
C TRP A 164 -2.08 11.15 -16.56
N GLU A 165 -1.93 12.09 -17.49
CA GLU A 165 -2.86 12.32 -18.60
C GLU A 165 -2.88 11.19 -19.63
N ALA A 166 -1.83 10.36 -19.67
CA ALA A 166 -1.72 9.24 -20.60
C ALA A 166 -2.43 7.97 -20.13
N VAL A 167 -2.90 7.90 -18.87
CA VAL A 167 -3.62 6.72 -18.40
C VAL A 167 -5.05 6.72 -18.90
N GLU A 168 -5.40 5.74 -19.69
CA GLU A 168 -6.74 5.54 -20.25
C GLU A 168 -7.64 4.79 -19.24
N TRP A 169 -8.02 5.47 -18.14
CA TRP A 169 -8.80 4.86 -17.05
C TRP A 169 -10.13 4.27 -17.53
N ASP A 170 -10.81 4.94 -18.44
CA ASP A 170 -12.08 4.52 -19.05
C ASP A 170 -11.93 3.22 -19.87
N PHE A 171 -10.75 2.97 -20.48
CA PHE A 171 -10.45 1.71 -21.14
C PHE A 171 -10.66 0.51 -20.21
N PHE A 172 -10.31 0.65 -18.94
CA PHE A 172 -10.40 -0.43 -17.95
C PHE A 172 -11.83 -0.74 -17.49
N THR A 173 -12.82 -0.12 -18.08
CA THR A 173 -14.22 -0.56 -18.02
C THR A 173 -14.58 -1.54 -19.18
N LYS A 174 -13.58 -2.29 -19.64
CA LYS A 174 -13.67 -3.09 -20.89
C LYS A 174 -14.14 -2.25 -22.08
N GLU A 175 -13.40 -1.17 -22.32
CA GLU A 175 -13.67 -0.25 -23.45
C GLU A 175 -15.07 0.39 -23.38
N GLY A 176 -15.54 0.73 -22.16
CA GLY A 176 -16.85 1.35 -21.93
C GLY A 176 -18.04 0.39 -21.94
N THR A 177 -17.81 -0.92 -22.01
CA THR A 177 -18.90 -1.91 -22.04
C THR A 177 -19.42 -2.28 -20.65
N GLU A 178 -18.59 -2.07 -19.61
CA GLU A 178 -18.90 -2.44 -18.23
C GLU A 178 -18.92 -1.21 -17.32
N LYS A 179 -19.70 -1.27 -16.25
CA LYS A 179 -19.79 -0.21 -15.23
C LYS A 179 -18.93 -0.50 -14.00
N VAL A 180 -17.76 -1.10 -14.22
CA VAL A 180 -16.79 -1.44 -13.19
C VAL A 180 -15.39 -1.41 -13.79
N LEU A 181 -14.38 -0.98 -13.02
CA LEU A 181 -13.00 -1.06 -13.45
C LEU A 181 -12.48 -2.48 -13.29
N TYR A 182 -11.65 -2.92 -14.24
CA TYR A 182 -10.97 -4.21 -14.20
C TYR A 182 -9.51 -4.04 -13.84
N TRP A 183 -8.99 -4.97 -13.04
CA TRP A 183 -7.65 -4.91 -12.47
C TRP A 183 -6.55 -5.08 -13.51
N HIS A 184 -6.70 -6.09 -14.38
CA HIS A 184 -5.64 -6.54 -15.29
C HIS A 184 -6.09 -6.50 -16.74
N TRP A 185 -5.17 -6.15 -17.61
CA TRP A 185 -5.30 -6.34 -19.05
C TRP A 185 -3.99 -6.90 -19.64
N SER A 186 -4.10 -7.95 -20.45
CA SER A 186 -2.98 -8.64 -21.07
C SER A 186 -2.89 -8.28 -22.55
N PRO A 187 -1.70 -7.95 -23.11
CA PRO A 187 -1.55 -7.58 -24.50
C PRO A 187 -1.82 -8.73 -25.48
N ASP A 188 -1.69 -9.97 -25.04
CA ASP A 188 -1.92 -11.17 -25.85
C ASP A 188 -3.19 -11.95 -25.48
N LYS A 189 -3.79 -11.68 -24.31
CA LYS A 189 -4.97 -12.41 -23.82
C LYS A 189 -6.14 -11.49 -23.43
N GLY A 190 -5.98 -10.16 -23.60
CA GLY A 190 -7.01 -9.18 -23.27
C GLY A 190 -7.46 -9.28 -21.80
N TRP A 191 -8.74 -9.47 -21.59
CA TRP A 191 -9.39 -9.52 -20.27
C TRP A 191 -9.41 -10.92 -19.62
N ALA A 192 -8.43 -11.80 -19.91
CA ALA A 192 -8.43 -13.20 -19.44
C ALA A 192 -8.52 -13.35 -17.93
N MET A 193 -7.83 -12.48 -17.14
CA MET A 193 -7.95 -12.46 -15.68
C MET A 193 -9.38 -12.16 -15.20
N ASN A 194 -10.12 -11.36 -15.95
CA ASN A 194 -11.52 -11.02 -15.70
C ASN A 194 -11.84 -10.66 -14.22
N MET A 195 -10.98 -9.89 -13.61
CA MET A 195 -11.05 -9.52 -12.18
C MET A 195 -11.57 -8.08 -12.03
N PRO A 196 -12.86 -7.88 -11.69
CA PRO A 196 -13.40 -6.55 -11.44
C PRO A 196 -12.88 -6.02 -10.09
N ILE A 197 -12.56 -4.72 -10.05
CA ILE A 197 -12.21 -3.99 -8.84
C ILE A 197 -13.51 -3.54 -8.17
N GLN A 198 -13.94 -4.24 -7.13
CA GLN A 198 -15.24 -3.97 -6.52
C GLN A 198 -15.28 -4.29 -5.03
N GLY A 199 -16.12 -3.56 -4.31
CA GLY A 199 -16.27 -3.69 -2.87
C GLY A 199 -15.13 -3.01 -2.11
N TRP A 200 -15.16 -3.12 -0.78
CA TRP A 200 -14.15 -2.49 0.06
C TRP A 200 -12.83 -3.26 0.02
N ASN A 201 -11.78 -2.63 -0.47
CA ASN A 201 -10.41 -3.09 -0.49
C ASN A 201 -9.44 -1.90 -0.68
N GLU A 202 -8.16 -2.15 -0.95
CA GLU A 202 -7.12 -1.14 -1.13
C GLU A 202 -7.30 -0.20 -2.31
N ALA A 203 -8.19 -0.51 -3.24
CA ALA A 203 -8.27 0.14 -4.54
C ALA A 203 -9.24 1.35 -4.61
N LEU A 204 -9.72 1.90 -3.47
CA LEU A 204 -10.54 3.12 -3.49
C LEU A 204 -9.84 4.27 -4.25
N ILE A 205 -8.53 4.41 -4.05
CA ILE A 205 -7.73 5.44 -4.73
C ILE A 205 -7.80 5.32 -6.26
N VAL A 206 -7.90 4.14 -6.81
CA VAL A 206 -8.02 3.90 -8.26
C VAL A 206 -9.28 4.57 -8.82
N TYR A 207 -10.41 4.41 -8.14
CA TYR A 207 -11.67 5.04 -8.53
C TYR A 207 -11.63 6.57 -8.38
N VAL A 208 -10.98 7.08 -7.33
CA VAL A 208 -10.81 8.53 -7.14
C VAL A 208 -9.95 9.10 -8.27
N LEU A 209 -8.85 8.44 -8.61
CA LEU A 209 -7.98 8.86 -9.70
C LEU A 209 -8.69 8.75 -11.05
N ALA A 210 -9.34 7.65 -11.33
CA ALA A 210 -10.09 7.46 -12.57
C ALA A 210 -11.19 8.50 -12.74
N ALA A 211 -11.97 8.81 -11.69
CA ALA A 211 -13.00 9.83 -11.75
C ALA A 211 -12.46 11.27 -11.89
N SER A 212 -11.21 11.51 -11.43
CA SER A 212 -10.56 12.82 -11.51
C SER A 212 -9.63 13.00 -12.70
N SER A 213 -9.52 11.99 -13.56
CA SER A 213 -8.68 12.07 -14.76
C SER A 213 -9.12 13.22 -15.68
N PRO A 214 -8.19 14.08 -16.14
CA PRO A 214 -8.53 15.19 -17.03
C PRO A 214 -8.79 14.75 -18.48
N THR A 215 -8.34 13.56 -18.87
CA THR A 215 -8.35 13.05 -20.25
C THR A 215 -9.29 11.86 -20.45
N HIS A 216 -9.27 10.91 -19.52
CA HIS A 216 -9.98 9.62 -19.58
C HIS A 216 -10.80 9.34 -18.32
N PRO A 217 -11.72 10.24 -17.90
CA PRO A 217 -12.46 10.07 -16.67
C PRO A 217 -13.54 8.99 -16.80
N ILE A 218 -13.80 8.29 -15.69
CA ILE A 218 -14.96 7.40 -15.55
C ILE A 218 -16.20 8.16 -15.07
N GLY A 219 -17.38 7.67 -15.45
CA GLY A 219 -18.66 8.19 -14.97
C GLY A 219 -18.97 7.78 -13.52
N ARG A 220 -19.89 8.52 -12.89
CA ARG A 220 -20.34 8.27 -11.51
C ARG A 220 -20.91 6.84 -11.34
N GLU A 221 -21.55 6.31 -12.36
CA GLU A 221 -22.15 4.97 -12.37
C GLU A 221 -21.10 3.87 -12.21
N VAL A 222 -19.89 4.08 -12.73
CA VAL A 222 -18.78 3.13 -12.57
C VAL A 222 -18.36 3.00 -11.10
N TYR A 223 -18.37 4.11 -10.36
CA TYR A 223 -18.17 4.10 -8.91
C TYR A 223 -19.36 3.48 -8.17
N ALA A 224 -20.58 3.97 -8.43
CA ALA A 224 -21.75 3.61 -7.65
C ALA A 224 -22.20 2.16 -7.88
N GLU A 225 -22.22 1.71 -9.14
CA GLU A 225 -22.67 0.36 -9.51
C GLU A 225 -21.50 -0.65 -9.46
N GLY A 226 -20.29 -0.26 -9.90
CA GLY A 226 -19.11 -1.09 -9.93
C GLY A 226 -18.46 -1.22 -8.56
N TRP A 227 -17.78 -0.18 -8.09
CA TRP A 227 -17.09 -0.20 -6.81
C TRP A 227 -18.00 -0.47 -5.62
N ALA A 228 -18.99 0.41 -5.43
CA ALA A 228 -19.87 0.34 -4.27
C ALA A 228 -20.96 -0.73 -4.40
N ARG A 229 -21.12 -1.34 -5.59
CA ARG A 229 -22.12 -2.40 -5.88
C ARG A 229 -23.55 -1.98 -5.45
N GLY A 230 -23.90 -0.71 -5.69
CA GLY A 230 -25.18 -0.15 -5.23
C GLY A 230 -25.34 -0.11 -3.71
N GLY A 231 -24.24 -0.18 -2.96
CA GLY A 231 -24.22 -0.24 -1.49
C GLY A 231 -24.03 -1.65 -0.91
N ALA A 232 -23.87 -2.69 -1.73
CA ALA A 232 -23.62 -4.06 -1.25
C ALA A 232 -22.23 -4.25 -0.60
N MET A 233 -21.36 -3.23 -0.66
CA MET A 233 -20.10 -3.21 0.08
C MET A 233 -20.27 -2.89 1.57
N ARG A 234 -21.46 -2.45 2.01
CA ARG A 234 -21.74 -2.15 3.44
C ARG A 234 -21.76 -3.42 4.26
N ASN A 235 -21.21 -3.36 5.47
CA ASN A 235 -21.26 -4.43 6.44
C ASN A 235 -22.32 -4.15 7.53
N GLY A 236 -22.09 -3.17 8.39
CA GLY A 236 -23.00 -2.75 9.47
C GLY A 236 -23.04 -3.68 10.68
N LYS A 237 -22.27 -4.77 10.71
CA LYS A 237 -22.19 -5.67 11.87
C LYS A 237 -21.20 -5.13 12.91
N SER A 238 -21.37 -5.57 14.16
CA SER A 238 -20.43 -5.27 15.25
C SER A 238 -19.50 -6.46 15.49
N PHE A 239 -18.21 -6.13 15.67
CA PHE A 239 -17.16 -7.05 16.07
C PHE A 239 -16.40 -6.40 17.24
N TYR A 240 -16.27 -7.10 18.37
CA TYR A 240 -15.63 -6.57 19.58
C TYR A 240 -16.23 -5.20 19.98
N ASP A 241 -17.55 -5.12 20.00
CA ASP A 241 -18.33 -3.89 20.31
C ASP A 241 -18.09 -2.71 19.36
N THR A 242 -17.42 -2.93 18.23
CA THR A 242 -17.12 -1.92 17.20
C THR A 242 -17.92 -2.23 15.94
N VAL A 243 -18.71 -1.25 15.46
CA VAL A 243 -19.46 -1.37 14.20
C VAL A 243 -18.49 -1.24 13.02
N LEU A 244 -18.56 -2.18 12.09
CA LEU A 244 -17.81 -2.11 10.83
C LEU A 244 -18.70 -1.58 9.72
N PRO A 245 -18.45 -0.36 9.17
CA PRO A 245 -19.29 0.19 8.13
C PRO A 245 -19.23 -0.57 6.80
N LEU A 246 -18.04 -0.97 6.35
CA LEU A 246 -17.80 -1.54 5.02
C LEU A 246 -17.04 -2.88 5.08
N GLY A 247 -17.07 -3.60 3.96
CA GLY A 247 -16.20 -4.73 3.72
C GLY A 247 -16.72 -6.07 4.23
N GLU A 248 -15.83 -7.05 4.28
CA GLU A 248 -16.12 -8.38 4.79
C GLU A 248 -16.15 -8.41 6.33
N ASP A 249 -16.61 -9.52 6.88
CA ASP A 249 -16.64 -9.69 8.33
C ASP A 249 -15.22 -9.52 8.93
N TYR A 250 -15.13 -8.73 9.99
CA TYR A 250 -13.89 -8.26 10.64
C TYR A 250 -13.02 -7.32 9.81
N GLY A 251 -13.40 -6.94 8.58
CA GLY A 251 -12.74 -5.94 7.74
C GLY A 251 -11.74 -6.49 6.73
N GLY A 252 -11.17 -7.67 6.95
CA GLY A 252 -10.10 -8.21 6.13
C GLY A 252 -8.69 -7.80 6.58
N PRO A 253 -7.66 -7.92 5.71
CA PRO A 253 -6.29 -7.51 6.03
C PRO A 253 -6.17 -5.97 6.11
N LEU A 254 -5.34 -5.46 7.03
CA LEU A 254 -5.26 -4.02 7.30
C LEU A 254 -4.81 -3.16 6.12
N PHE A 255 -4.06 -3.70 5.17
CA PHE A 255 -3.65 -2.92 4.00
C PHE A 255 -4.86 -2.42 3.18
N TRP A 256 -5.99 -3.13 3.20
CA TRP A 256 -7.22 -2.68 2.55
C TRP A 256 -7.72 -1.34 3.09
N ALA A 257 -7.57 -1.12 4.39
CA ALA A 257 -7.98 0.12 5.04
C ALA A 257 -6.91 1.22 5.00
N HIS A 258 -5.66 0.92 4.62
CA HIS A 258 -4.56 1.87 4.75
C HIS A 258 -4.05 2.41 3.42
N TYR A 259 -3.94 1.59 2.37
CA TYR A 259 -3.20 1.96 1.16
C TYR A 259 -3.77 3.18 0.43
N SER A 260 -5.07 3.27 0.24
CA SER A 260 -5.70 4.43 -0.39
C SER A 260 -5.53 5.73 0.42
N PHE A 261 -5.41 5.61 1.75
CA PHE A 261 -5.31 6.75 2.65
C PHE A 261 -3.87 7.24 2.92
N LEU A 262 -2.91 6.71 2.19
CA LEU A 262 -1.59 7.34 2.08
C LEU A 262 -1.66 8.62 1.23
N GLY A 263 -2.51 8.65 0.20
CA GLY A 263 -2.71 9.81 -0.68
C GLY A 263 -4.02 10.56 -0.46
N LEU A 264 -5.02 9.94 0.17
CA LEU A 264 -6.28 10.56 0.53
C LEU A 264 -6.35 10.84 2.03
N ASN A 265 -6.82 12.02 2.42
CA ASN A 265 -7.12 12.27 3.82
C ASN A 265 -8.51 11.69 4.15
N PRO A 266 -8.63 10.66 5.00
CA PRO A 266 -9.93 10.09 5.34
C PRO A 266 -10.76 11.00 6.25
N ARG A 267 -10.13 11.97 6.95
CA ARG A 267 -10.85 12.89 7.84
C ARG A 267 -11.75 13.83 7.05
N GLY A 268 -13.06 13.75 7.29
CA GLY A 268 -14.05 14.53 6.57
C GLY A 268 -14.34 14.01 5.15
N LEU A 269 -13.81 12.84 4.79
CA LEU A 269 -14.15 12.16 3.55
C LEU A 269 -15.32 11.22 3.78
N SER A 270 -16.43 11.48 3.09
CA SER A 270 -17.64 10.65 3.17
C SER A 270 -18.36 10.62 1.83
N ASP A 271 -19.12 9.58 1.62
CA ASP A 271 -20.03 9.45 0.48
C ASP A 271 -21.41 8.92 0.92
N ALA A 272 -22.18 8.38 -0.02
CA ALA A 272 -23.49 7.79 0.28
C ALA A 272 -23.41 6.48 1.08
N TYR A 273 -22.21 5.92 1.27
CA TYR A 273 -22.02 4.57 1.80
C TYR A 273 -21.37 4.55 3.17
N ALA A 274 -20.39 5.44 3.44
CA ALA A 274 -19.68 5.52 4.71
C ALA A 274 -19.04 6.88 4.96
N ASP A 275 -18.69 7.13 6.22
CA ASP A 275 -17.61 8.01 6.65
C ASP A 275 -16.31 7.21 6.66
N TYR A 276 -15.32 7.64 5.88
CA TYR A 276 -14.09 6.85 5.68
C TYR A 276 -13.11 6.95 6.87
N TRP A 277 -13.21 8.02 7.68
CA TRP A 277 -12.45 8.08 8.92
C TRP A 277 -12.98 7.07 9.94
N GLU A 278 -14.29 6.98 10.07
CA GLU A 278 -14.93 5.97 10.93
C GLU A 278 -14.58 4.55 10.44
N GLU A 279 -14.69 4.30 9.14
CA GLU A 279 -14.36 2.99 8.54
C GLU A 279 -12.95 2.55 8.89
N VAL A 280 -11.94 3.38 8.61
CA VAL A 280 -10.52 3.02 8.81
C VAL A 280 -10.21 2.83 10.29
N CYS A 281 -10.71 3.72 11.14
CA CYS A 281 -10.51 3.59 12.60
C CYS A 281 -11.16 2.31 13.14
N ASN A 282 -12.37 2.00 12.72
CA ASN A 282 -13.10 0.84 13.22
C ASN A 282 -12.52 -0.47 12.70
N HIS A 283 -12.14 -0.56 11.42
CA HIS A 283 -11.43 -1.71 10.87
C HIS A 283 -10.13 -1.97 11.64
N THR A 284 -9.34 -0.92 11.90
CA THR A 284 -8.08 -1.02 12.65
C THR A 284 -8.32 -1.51 14.09
N ARG A 285 -9.31 -0.97 14.80
CA ARG A 285 -9.68 -1.39 16.16
C ARG A 285 -10.16 -2.84 16.21
N ILE A 286 -10.91 -3.29 15.22
CA ILE A 286 -11.38 -4.68 15.13
C ILE A 286 -10.18 -5.63 14.95
N ASN A 287 -9.22 -5.29 14.09
CA ASN A 287 -8.01 -6.10 13.90
C ASN A 287 -7.16 -6.17 15.18
N TYR A 288 -6.99 -5.04 15.88
CA TYR A 288 -6.35 -4.98 17.20
C TYR A 288 -7.07 -5.86 18.22
N ALA A 289 -8.38 -5.67 18.38
CA ALA A 289 -9.17 -6.40 19.37
C ALA A 289 -9.16 -7.91 19.10
N TYR A 290 -9.19 -8.33 17.83
CA TYR A 290 -9.03 -9.75 17.47
C TYR A 290 -7.68 -10.32 17.94
N CYS A 291 -6.60 -9.59 17.75
CA CYS A 291 -5.27 -10.04 18.21
C CYS A 291 -5.18 -10.08 19.74
N VAL A 292 -5.83 -9.15 20.45
CA VAL A 292 -5.92 -9.15 21.93
C VAL A 292 -6.73 -10.32 22.44
N ASP A 293 -7.90 -10.59 21.86
CA ASP A 293 -8.77 -11.73 22.19
C ASP A 293 -8.09 -13.07 21.87
N ASN A 294 -7.29 -13.08 20.80
CA ASN A 294 -6.51 -14.25 20.38
C ASN A 294 -7.33 -15.56 20.35
N PRO A 295 -8.42 -15.63 19.59
CA PRO A 295 -9.36 -16.76 19.69
C PRO A 295 -8.76 -18.10 19.24
N LYS A 296 -7.62 -18.08 18.54
CA LYS A 296 -6.89 -19.27 18.11
C LYS A 296 -5.76 -19.67 19.06
N GLY A 297 -5.48 -18.88 20.09
CA GLY A 297 -4.49 -19.18 21.13
C GLY A 297 -3.03 -19.17 20.62
N TYR A 298 -2.69 -18.34 19.65
CA TYR A 298 -1.31 -18.20 19.15
C TYR A 298 -0.42 -17.55 20.19
N ALA A 299 0.78 -18.08 20.35
CA ALA A 299 1.76 -17.54 21.27
C ALA A 299 2.22 -16.14 20.81
N GLY A 300 2.25 -15.19 21.74
CA GLY A 300 2.73 -13.83 21.50
C GLY A 300 1.66 -12.82 21.07
N TYR A 301 0.50 -13.24 20.62
CA TYR A 301 -0.59 -12.30 20.32
C TYR A 301 -1.08 -11.59 21.60
N GLY A 302 -1.31 -10.30 21.52
CA GLY A 302 -1.78 -9.50 22.66
C GLY A 302 -1.77 -8.01 22.38
N ALA A 303 -1.98 -7.21 23.41
CA ALA A 303 -2.10 -5.76 23.30
C ALA A 303 -0.85 -5.07 22.72
N ASP A 304 0.32 -5.63 22.99
CA ASP A 304 1.60 -5.08 22.52
C ASP A 304 2.14 -5.80 21.26
N CYS A 305 1.50 -6.90 20.84
CA CYS A 305 1.93 -7.70 19.69
C CYS A 305 0.71 -8.06 18.84
N TRP A 306 0.40 -7.21 17.88
CA TRP A 306 -0.78 -7.30 17.05
C TRP A 306 -0.52 -6.81 15.62
N GLY A 307 -1.48 -7.07 14.74
CA GLY A 307 -1.50 -6.57 13.37
C GLY A 307 -1.50 -7.69 12.35
N LEU A 308 -2.63 -7.85 11.66
CA LEU A 308 -2.81 -8.82 10.58
C LEU A 308 -2.95 -8.09 9.24
N THR A 309 -2.02 -8.36 8.35
CA THR A 309 -2.00 -7.87 6.97
C THR A 309 -1.23 -8.85 6.10
N ALA A 310 -1.12 -8.53 4.80
CA ALA A 310 -0.30 -9.30 3.88
C ALA A 310 1.17 -9.33 4.33
N SER A 311 1.74 -10.53 4.41
CA SER A 311 3.14 -10.75 4.81
C SER A 311 3.64 -12.14 4.43
N ASP A 312 4.96 -12.32 4.47
CA ASP A 312 5.55 -13.65 4.42
C ASP A 312 5.18 -14.44 5.69
N ILE A 313 4.93 -15.72 5.51
CA ILE A 313 4.66 -16.70 6.55
C ILE A 313 5.58 -17.91 6.35
N PRO A 314 5.75 -18.83 7.31
CA PRO A 314 6.63 -19.99 7.15
C PRO A 314 6.38 -20.82 5.89
N ASP A 315 5.14 -20.90 5.44
CA ASP A 315 4.73 -21.68 4.27
C ASP A 315 4.56 -20.84 2.98
N GLY A 316 5.10 -19.62 2.93
CA GLY A 316 5.02 -18.73 1.77
C GLY A 316 4.54 -17.32 2.10
N TYR A 317 3.52 -16.83 1.41
CA TYR A 317 2.93 -15.50 1.56
C TYR A 317 1.42 -15.61 1.71
N THR A 318 0.81 -14.77 2.55
CA THR A 318 -0.65 -14.67 2.66
C THR A 318 -1.11 -13.28 3.08
N ALA A 319 -2.31 -12.90 2.65
CA ALA A 319 -3.01 -11.74 3.16
C ALA A 319 -3.72 -12.13 4.48
N SER A 320 -2.97 -12.06 5.59
CA SER A 320 -3.49 -12.40 6.91
C SER A 320 -4.55 -11.40 7.37
N SER A 321 -5.64 -11.92 7.92
CA SER A 321 -6.76 -11.18 8.48
C SER A 321 -7.41 -11.97 9.60
N PRO A 322 -8.36 -11.45 10.38
CA PRO A 322 -9.08 -12.23 11.37
C PRO A 322 -9.74 -13.49 10.80
N THR A 323 -10.23 -13.43 9.56
CA THR A 323 -10.84 -14.57 8.86
C THR A 323 -9.80 -15.52 8.22
N ASN A 324 -8.56 -15.04 8.01
CA ASN A 324 -7.45 -15.81 7.42
C ASN A 324 -6.18 -15.73 8.28
N ASP A 325 -6.31 -15.94 9.57
CA ASP A 325 -5.19 -15.87 10.51
C ASP A 325 -4.34 -17.16 10.47
N ARG A 326 -3.03 -17.00 10.28
CA ARG A 326 -2.02 -18.06 10.16
C ARG A 326 -1.02 -18.05 11.32
N GLY A 327 -1.27 -17.29 12.39
CA GLY A 327 -0.40 -17.23 13.56
C GLY A 327 0.85 -16.37 13.36
N VAL A 328 0.80 -15.41 12.42
CA VAL A 328 1.92 -14.51 12.12
C VAL A 328 1.46 -13.07 12.23
N ILE A 329 2.06 -12.33 13.16
CA ILE A 329 1.90 -10.88 13.28
C ILE A 329 2.84 -10.19 12.28
N ALA A 330 2.31 -9.22 11.55
CA ALA A 330 3.10 -8.33 10.73
C ALA A 330 3.31 -6.99 11.47
N PRO A 331 4.52 -6.68 11.96
CA PRO A 331 4.79 -5.43 12.69
C PRO A 331 4.38 -4.18 11.90
N THR A 332 4.50 -4.22 10.57
CA THR A 332 4.09 -3.13 9.68
C THR A 332 2.59 -2.80 9.79
N ALA A 333 1.73 -3.78 10.08
CA ALA A 333 0.30 -3.55 10.25
C ALA A 333 0.00 -2.68 11.48
N ALA A 334 0.62 -2.97 12.63
CA ALA A 334 0.48 -2.15 13.83
C ALA A 334 1.10 -0.75 13.62
N LEU A 335 2.26 -0.66 12.97
CA LEU A 335 2.94 0.63 12.76
C LEU A 335 2.20 1.53 11.76
N SER A 336 1.67 0.97 10.68
CA SER A 336 0.85 1.73 9.70
C SER A 336 -0.48 2.21 10.28
N SER A 337 -0.90 1.64 11.39
CA SER A 337 -2.11 2.02 12.13
C SER A 337 -1.92 3.25 13.02
N MET A 338 -0.70 3.78 13.16
CA MET A 338 -0.37 4.93 14.03
C MET A 338 -1.33 6.13 13.90
N PRO A 339 -1.81 6.53 12.71
CA PRO A 339 -2.77 7.62 12.57
C PRO A 339 -4.16 7.32 13.15
N TYR A 340 -4.52 6.06 13.34
CA TYR A 340 -5.86 5.57 13.70
C TYR A 340 -5.95 5.04 15.12
N THR A 341 -4.87 4.41 15.61
CA THR A 341 -4.75 3.81 16.94
C THR A 341 -3.36 4.15 17.53
N PRO A 342 -3.07 5.44 17.82
CA PRO A 342 -1.72 5.89 18.17
C PRO A 342 -1.16 5.23 19.43
N ASP A 343 -1.97 5.03 20.46
CA ASP A 343 -1.52 4.46 21.74
C ASP A 343 -1.18 2.97 21.59
N GLU A 344 -2.06 2.19 20.95
CA GLU A 344 -1.88 0.76 20.70
C GLU A 344 -0.71 0.53 19.73
N SER A 345 -0.59 1.37 18.70
CA SER A 345 0.50 1.31 17.73
C SER A 345 1.85 1.67 18.36
N MET A 346 1.88 2.64 19.27
CA MET A 346 3.09 3.01 19.99
C MET A 346 3.52 1.94 21.00
N ALA A 347 2.57 1.30 21.67
CA ALA A 347 2.83 0.15 22.53
C ALA A 347 3.44 -1.02 21.75
N ALA A 348 2.87 -1.34 20.59
CA ALA A 348 3.40 -2.36 19.70
C ALA A 348 4.81 -1.99 19.17
N LEU A 349 5.04 -0.74 18.79
CA LEU A 349 6.35 -0.29 18.35
C LEU A 349 7.43 -0.49 19.41
N ARG A 350 7.14 -0.13 20.67
CA ARG A 350 8.05 -0.36 21.81
C ARG A 350 8.33 -1.85 21.99
N PHE A 351 7.28 -2.67 21.96
CA PHE A 351 7.42 -4.13 22.10
C PHE A 351 8.29 -4.74 20.99
N PHE A 352 8.14 -4.31 19.75
CA PHE A 352 8.95 -4.83 18.64
C PHE A 352 10.40 -4.34 18.67
N TYR A 353 10.67 -3.21 19.32
CA TYR A 353 11.99 -2.62 19.38
C TYR A 353 12.79 -3.13 20.58
N TYR A 354 12.23 -3.12 21.79
CA TYR A 354 12.92 -3.54 23.02
C TYR A 354 12.87 -5.06 23.23
#